data_81bd35498d8f3092dd027a4fbf49b00e
#
_entry.id   81bd35498d8f3092dd027a4fbf49b00e
#
_cell.length_a   1.000
_cell.length_b   1.000
_cell.length_c   1.000
_cell.angle_alpha   90.00
_cell.angle_beta   90.00
_cell.angle_gamma   90.00
#
_symmetry.space_group_name_H-M   'P 1'
#
loop_
_entity.id
_entity.type
_entity.pdbx_description
1 polymer ?
#
loop_
_entity_poly.entity_id
_entity_poly.type
_entity_poly.pdbx_seq_one_letter_code
_entity_poly.pdbx_strand_id
1 'polypeptide(L)'
;LKTVKKNQPTTVEITKSDVTTGVELDGAKLTVLDREGNVVDQWTSVKDQPHVIKRLTVGEEYTLREEIAPYGYLKATDVKFTLEDTAEIQKVEMKDEVPTGLLIINKNGEFLDKVTLLDHVKGTVEHLFEYVTGSLTDVTFDVFAAEDIKAADGVSEDYFKTDEKVGTITTDSNGIAQMDNLPAGKYYVKEVKTAHGYVLDGEPRYVDLSYRDQDTPVITYDEKWQNARQKVKVTVLKKEKDTDRVLAGGVFGLYTSENIKNAKGEVLLEKDLSLIHISEPTRLQL
;
A
#
# COMPACT_ATOMS: atom_id res chain seq x y z
N LEU A 1 6.40 65.09 39.94
CA LEU A 1 7.14 64.13 39.09
C LEU A 1 6.13 63.38 38.25
N LYS A 2 6.10 63.64 36.91
CA LYS A 2 5.38 62.80 35.96
C LYS A 2 6.26 61.60 35.62
N THR A 3 5.93 60.45 36.15
CA THR A 3 6.57 59.20 35.73
C THR A 3 6.04 58.83 34.34
N VAL A 4 6.86 59.00 33.33
CA VAL A 4 6.55 58.52 32.00
C VAL A 4 6.85 57.01 32.01
N LYS A 5 5.81 56.15 32.11
CA LYS A 5 5.92 54.74 31.79
C LYS A 5 6.26 54.61 30.30
N LYS A 6 7.46 54.17 29.97
CA LYS A 6 7.77 53.72 28.64
C LYS A 6 7.05 52.37 28.41
N ASN A 7 5.96 52.38 27.64
CA ASN A 7 5.37 51.12 27.18
C ASN A 7 6.37 50.40 26.26
N GLN A 8 6.69 49.18 26.58
CA GLN A 8 7.46 48.31 25.70
C GLN A 8 6.47 47.78 24.61
N PRO A 9 6.91 47.71 23.35
CA PRO A 9 6.08 47.11 22.34
C PRO A 9 5.89 45.63 22.62
N THR A 10 4.70 45.10 22.33
CA THR A 10 4.45 43.64 22.30
C THR A 10 5.40 42.98 21.34
N THR A 11 5.82 41.76 21.69
CA THR A 11 6.69 40.95 20.86
C THR A 11 6.16 39.51 20.84
N VAL A 12 5.95 38.97 19.63
CA VAL A 12 5.62 37.56 19.43
C VAL A 12 6.72 36.91 18.60
N GLU A 13 7.12 35.74 19.06
CA GLU A 13 8.07 34.84 18.38
C GLU A 13 7.27 33.66 17.80
N ILE A 14 7.40 33.46 16.50
CA ILE A 14 6.67 32.41 15.76
C ILE A 14 7.67 31.38 15.27
N THR A 15 7.42 30.11 15.62
CA THR A 15 8.21 28.96 15.18
C THR A 15 7.38 28.06 14.29
N LYS A 16 8.04 27.40 13.35
CA LYS A 16 7.49 26.39 12.45
C LYS A 16 8.24 25.08 12.64
N SER A 17 7.58 24.00 13.08
CA SER A 17 8.24 22.75 13.45
C SER A 17 7.50 21.52 12.95
N ASP A 18 8.25 20.41 12.87
CA ASP A 18 7.70 19.06 12.68
C ASP A 18 6.95 18.64 13.95
N VAL A 19 5.74 18.10 13.78
CA VAL A 19 4.86 17.73 14.91
C VAL A 19 5.43 16.59 15.75
N THR A 20 6.22 15.69 15.13
CA THR A 20 6.76 14.48 15.77
C THR A 20 8.12 14.71 16.40
N THR A 21 9.02 15.37 15.68
CA THR A 21 10.42 15.54 16.10
C THR A 21 10.65 16.87 16.81
N GLY A 22 9.80 17.87 16.61
CA GLY A 22 9.97 19.23 17.09
C GLY A 22 11.08 20.01 16.39
N VAL A 23 11.68 19.45 15.34
CA VAL A 23 12.71 20.11 14.53
C VAL A 23 12.08 21.29 13.79
N GLU A 24 12.72 22.47 13.87
CA GLU A 24 12.27 23.64 13.12
C GLU A 24 12.43 23.43 11.61
N LEU A 25 11.40 23.85 10.84
CA LEU A 25 11.28 23.60 9.42
C LEU A 25 11.64 24.82 8.60
N ASP A 26 12.40 24.60 7.52
CA ASP A 26 12.81 25.60 6.54
C ASP A 26 11.84 25.61 5.32
N GLY A 27 11.57 26.78 4.75
CA GLY A 27 10.89 26.91 3.49
C GLY A 27 9.36 27.04 3.52
N ALA A 28 8.71 26.99 4.70
CA ALA A 28 7.29 27.27 4.82
C ALA A 28 6.98 28.75 4.50
N LYS A 29 5.97 29.04 3.67
CA LYS A 29 5.47 30.40 3.47
C LYS A 29 4.32 30.67 4.42
N LEU A 30 4.55 31.61 5.34
CA LEU A 30 3.66 31.95 6.44
C LEU A 30 3.15 33.37 6.32
N THR A 31 1.90 33.57 6.73
CA THR A 31 1.23 34.87 6.73
C THR A 31 0.50 35.07 8.04
N VAL A 32 0.64 36.24 8.66
CA VAL A 32 -0.24 36.67 9.78
C VAL A 32 -1.31 37.61 9.25
N LEU A 33 -2.55 37.29 9.55
CA LEU A 33 -3.72 38.05 9.18
C LEU A 33 -4.34 38.70 10.42
N ASP A 34 -4.89 39.93 10.27
CA ASP A 34 -5.73 40.53 11.27
C ASP A 34 -7.15 39.92 11.25
N ARG A 35 -8.04 40.44 12.12
CA ARG A 35 -9.42 39.98 12.24
C ARG A 35 -10.25 40.22 10.96
N GLU A 36 -9.91 41.23 10.19
CA GLU A 36 -10.57 41.59 8.92
C GLU A 36 -10.00 40.77 7.75
N GLY A 37 -8.94 39.97 7.96
CA GLY A 37 -8.28 39.18 6.94
C GLY A 37 -7.20 39.90 6.15
N ASN A 38 -6.78 41.12 6.61
CA ASN A 38 -5.67 41.83 5.96
C ASN A 38 -4.33 41.22 6.39
N VAL A 39 -3.37 41.22 5.47
CA VAL A 39 -2.00 40.75 5.74
C VAL A 39 -1.27 41.74 6.64
N VAL A 40 -0.87 41.27 7.81
CA VAL A 40 -0.08 42.04 8.79
C VAL A 40 1.42 41.79 8.60
N ASP A 41 1.79 40.53 8.33
CA ASP A 41 3.16 40.14 8.06
C ASP A 41 3.21 38.86 7.21
N GLN A 42 4.29 38.70 6.45
CA GLN A 42 4.50 37.51 5.60
C GLN A 42 5.99 37.22 5.46
N TRP A 43 6.38 35.95 5.62
CA TRP A 43 7.77 35.51 5.52
C TRP A 43 7.88 34.06 5.05
N THR A 44 9.11 33.64 4.82
CA THR A 44 9.46 32.21 4.64
C THR A 44 10.21 31.76 5.90
N SER A 45 9.83 30.60 6.46
CA SER A 45 10.50 30.05 7.63
C SER A 45 11.95 29.68 7.32
N VAL A 46 12.83 29.87 8.31
CA VAL A 46 14.23 29.52 8.24
C VAL A 46 14.54 28.69 9.49
N LYS A 47 15.19 27.54 9.31
CA LYS A 47 15.54 26.65 10.40
C LYS A 47 16.36 27.37 11.47
N ASP A 48 16.06 27.08 12.73
CA ASP A 48 16.71 27.67 13.92
C ASP A 48 16.65 29.23 13.97
N GLN A 49 15.68 29.84 13.27
CA GLN A 49 15.47 31.28 13.24
C GLN A 49 13.97 31.62 13.41
N PRO A 50 13.48 31.67 14.67
CA PRO A 50 12.10 32.09 14.92
C PRO A 50 11.81 33.47 14.32
N HIS A 51 10.65 33.61 13.71
CA HIS A 51 10.22 34.89 13.19
C HIS A 51 9.65 35.80 14.28
N VAL A 52 10.13 37.04 14.36
CA VAL A 52 9.75 37.97 15.42
C VAL A 52 8.94 39.13 14.87
N ILE A 53 7.68 39.25 15.32
CA ILE A 53 6.81 40.36 15.00
C ILE A 53 6.67 41.26 16.24
N LYS A 54 6.77 42.57 16.03
CA LYS A 54 6.66 43.58 17.10
C LYS A 54 5.49 44.53 16.84
N ARG A 55 4.91 45.05 17.93
CA ARG A 55 3.88 46.08 17.90
C ARG A 55 2.48 45.62 17.38
N LEU A 56 2.19 44.33 17.49
CA LEU A 56 0.82 43.87 17.30
C LEU A 56 -0.07 44.43 18.43
N THR A 57 -1.33 44.65 18.15
CA THR A 57 -2.29 45.23 19.12
C THR A 57 -2.69 44.19 20.16
N VAL A 58 -2.59 44.55 21.44
CA VAL A 58 -3.03 43.73 22.57
C VAL A 58 -4.54 43.50 22.51
N GLY A 59 -4.96 42.26 22.78
CA GLY A 59 -6.38 41.88 22.83
C GLY A 59 -7.04 41.66 21.46
N GLU A 60 -6.35 41.94 20.37
CA GLU A 60 -6.83 41.59 19.03
C GLU A 60 -6.49 40.15 18.66
N GLU A 61 -7.41 39.46 17.96
CA GLU A 61 -7.20 38.13 17.41
C GLU A 61 -6.47 38.21 16.08
N TYR A 62 -5.42 37.42 15.95
CA TYR A 62 -4.68 37.23 14.71
C TYR A 62 -4.75 35.77 14.27
N THR A 63 -4.58 35.53 12.96
CA THR A 63 -4.54 34.22 12.36
C THR A 63 -3.17 34.01 11.70
N LEU A 64 -2.41 33.03 12.19
CA LEU A 64 -1.22 32.53 11.51
C LEU A 64 -1.67 31.47 10.50
N ARG A 65 -1.38 31.72 9.23
CA ARG A 65 -1.73 30.86 8.09
C ARG A 65 -0.48 30.39 7.37
N GLU A 66 -0.47 29.12 7.03
CA GLU A 66 0.51 28.59 6.09
C GLU A 66 -0.07 28.66 4.67
N GLU A 67 0.66 29.28 3.76
CA GLU A 67 0.31 29.32 2.32
C GLU A 67 0.94 28.16 1.57
N ILE A 68 2.19 27.83 1.89
CA ILE A 68 2.97 26.73 1.30
C ILE A 68 3.72 26.03 2.41
N ALA A 69 3.48 24.72 2.55
CA ALA A 69 4.24 23.85 3.46
C ALA A 69 5.65 23.54 2.90
N PRO A 70 6.62 23.21 3.77
CA PRO A 70 7.90 22.67 3.32
C PRO A 70 7.72 21.39 2.51
N TYR A 71 8.64 21.11 1.60
CA TYR A 71 8.60 19.87 0.83
C TYR A 71 8.62 18.64 1.74
N GLY A 72 7.70 17.70 1.50
CA GLY A 72 7.55 16.49 2.31
C GLY A 72 6.51 16.60 3.42
N TYR A 73 5.94 17.78 3.64
CA TYR A 73 4.96 18.04 4.69
C TYR A 73 3.57 18.36 4.14
N LEU A 74 2.58 18.17 5.00
CA LEU A 74 1.20 18.60 4.76
C LEU A 74 1.03 20.04 5.26
N LYS A 75 0.16 20.78 4.57
CA LYS A 75 -0.19 22.14 4.96
C LYS A 75 -0.91 22.15 6.31
N ALA A 76 -0.39 22.92 7.26
CA ALA A 76 -0.98 23.07 8.58
C ALA A 76 -2.32 23.82 8.53
N THR A 77 -3.17 23.52 9.52
CA THR A 77 -4.37 24.33 9.78
C THR A 77 -4.00 25.69 10.37
N ASP A 78 -4.84 26.71 10.11
CA ASP A 78 -4.66 28.04 10.67
C ASP A 78 -4.57 28.01 12.20
N VAL A 79 -3.62 28.77 12.77
CA VAL A 79 -3.46 28.94 14.21
C VAL A 79 -3.94 30.34 14.60
N LYS A 80 -4.98 30.42 15.44
CA LYS A 80 -5.46 31.68 16.00
C LYS A 80 -4.75 32.01 17.30
N PHE A 81 -4.35 33.24 17.47
CA PHE A 81 -3.71 33.74 18.68
C PHE A 81 -4.10 35.19 19.01
N THR A 82 -4.01 35.51 20.32
CA THR A 82 -4.29 36.86 20.84
C THR A 82 -3.11 37.23 21.75
N LEU A 83 -2.64 38.47 21.64
CA LEU A 83 -1.54 38.95 22.49
C LEU A 83 -2.02 39.53 23.79
N GLU A 84 -1.33 39.17 24.86
CA GLU A 84 -1.52 39.73 26.20
C GLU A 84 -0.70 41.02 26.40
N ASP A 85 -1.13 41.87 27.33
CA ASP A 85 -0.41 43.10 27.74
C ASP A 85 0.76 42.72 28.66
N THR A 86 1.84 42.22 28.07
CA THR A 86 3.05 41.83 28.77
C THR A 86 4.30 42.34 28.06
N ALA A 87 5.40 42.55 28.82
CA ALA A 87 6.69 42.86 28.24
C ALA A 87 7.48 41.62 27.84
N GLU A 88 6.98 40.44 28.18
CA GLU A 88 7.63 39.16 27.84
C GLU A 88 7.38 38.80 26.36
N ILE A 89 8.29 38.04 25.75
CA ILE A 89 8.15 37.50 24.43
C ILE A 89 7.10 36.40 24.49
N GLN A 90 6.03 36.55 23.73
CA GLN A 90 4.98 35.55 23.60
C GLN A 90 5.33 34.61 22.44
N LYS A 91 4.98 33.34 22.58
CA LYS A 91 5.36 32.32 21.59
C LYS A 91 4.14 31.74 20.92
N VAL A 92 4.22 31.59 19.61
CA VAL A 92 3.23 30.91 18.77
C VAL A 92 3.97 29.86 17.96
N GLU A 93 3.50 28.62 18.01
CA GLU A 93 4.08 27.51 17.27
C GLU A 93 3.06 26.97 16.27
N MET A 94 3.48 26.75 15.02
CA MET A 94 2.74 26.03 14.00
C MET A 94 3.48 24.74 13.65
N LYS A 95 2.76 23.61 13.64
CA LYS A 95 3.32 22.27 13.42
C LYS A 95 2.81 21.66 12.16
N ASP A 96 3.70 21.00 11.42
CA ASP A 96 3.37 20.23 10.24
C ASP A 96 3.45 18.74 10.48
N GLU A 97 2.57 18.03 9.82
CA GLU A 97 2.56 16.58 9.74
C GLU A 97 3.13 16.11 8.40
N VAL A 98 3.67 14.89 8.38
CA VAL A 98 4.06 14.22 7.14
C VAL A 98 2.90 13.38 6.61
N PRO A 99 2.73 13.24 5.27
CA PRO A 99 1.76 12.30 4.72
C PRO A 99 2.20 10.86 4.99
N THR A 100 1.22 9.95 5.01
CA THR A 100 1.45 8.52 5.15
C THR A 100 1.08 7.76 3.90
N GLY A 101 1.72 6.61 3.67
CA GLY A 101 1.40 5.68 2.61
C GLY A 101 0.41 4.61 3.06
N LEU A 102 -0.47 4.21 2.15
CA LEU A 102 -1.38 3.07 2.28
C LEU A 102 -1.19 2.13 1.10
N LEU A 103 -0.70 0.93 1.37
CA LEU A 103 -0.57 -0.15 0.40
C LEU A 103 -1.77 -1.09 0.52
N ILE A 104 -2.48 -1.33 -0.58
CA ILE A 104 -3.58 -2.29 -0.71
C ILE A 104 -3.31 -3.22 -1.89
N ILE A 105 -3.34 -4.53 -1.65
CA ILE A 105 -3.22 -5.57 -2.67
C ILE A 105 -4.50 -6.40 -2.68
N ASN A 106 -5.21 -6.38 -3.81
CA ASN A 106 -6.39 -7.22 -4.04
C ASN A 106 -5.94 -8.48 -4.79
N LYS A 107 -5.81 -9.61 -4.10
CA LYS A 107 -5.28 -10.85 -4.66
C LYS A 107 -6.40 -11.75 -5.18
N ASN A 108 -6.27 -12.13 -6.45
CA ASN A 108 -7.26 -12.92 -7.17
C ASN A 108 -6.64 -14.17 -7.81
N GLY A 109 -7.49 -15.16 -8.09
CA GLY A 109 -7.15 -16.35 -8.85
C GLY A 109 -8.38 -16.95 -9.54
N GLU A 110 -8.18 -17.96 -10.37
CA GLU A 110 -9.24 -18.68 -11.05
C GLU A 110 -9.68 -19.90 -10.23
N PHE A 111 -10.95 -19.98 -9.91
CA PHE A 111 -11.59 -21.11 -9.25
C PHE A 111 -12.42 -21.93 -10.23
N LEU A 112 -12.41 -23.25 -10.09
CA LEU A 112 -13.30 -24.12 -10.84
C LEU A 112 -14.75 -23.79 -10.45
N ASP A 113 -15.57 -23.47 -11.46
CA ASP A 113 -16.98 -23.11 -11.25
C ASP A 113 -17.91 -24.23 -11.74
N LYS A 114 -17.65 -24.77 -12.93
CA LYS A 114 -18.51 -25.74 -13.58
C LYS A 114 -17.71 -26.79 -14.35
N VAL A 115 -18.26 -27.98 -14.41
CA VAL A 115 -17.80 -29.05 -15.28
C VAL A 115 -18.95 -29.52 -16.15
N THR A 116 -18.75 -29.49 -17.46
CA THR A 116 -19.74 -29.93 -18.46
C THR A 116 -19.22 -31.18 -19.18
N LEU A 117 -20.03 -32.24 -19.21
CA LEU A 117 -19.74 -33.42 -20.01
C LEU A 117 -19.99 -33.07 -21.48
N LEU A 118 -18.95 -33.21 -22.30
CA LEU A 118 -19.09 -33.07 -23.75
C LEU A 118 -19.59 -34.40 -24.37
N ASP A 119 -20.45 -34.32 -25.37
CA ASP A 119 -21.05 -35.52 -26.00
C ASP A 119 -20.01 -36.48 -26.56
N HIS A 120 -20.27 -37.77 -26.34
CA HIS A 120 -19.42 -38.88 -26.75
C HIS A 120 -19.34 -39.05 -28.27
N VAL A 121 -18.24 -38.67 -28.87
CA VAL A 121 -17.90 -39.11 -30.21
C VAL A 121 -16.95 -40.30 -30.09
N LYS A 122 -17.40 -41.49 -30.47
CA LYS A 122 -16.60 -42.73 -30.52
C LYS A 122 -16.06 -43.27 -29.19
N GLY A 123 -16.85 -43.21 -28.10
CA GLY A 123 -16.47 -43.90 -26.84
C GLY A 123 -15.40 -43.18 -26.01
N THR A 124 -15.11 -41.93 -26.31
CA THR A 124 -14.28 -41.06 -25.49
C THR A 124 -15.15 -40.21 -24.58
N VAL A 125 -14.76 -40.09 -23.30
CA VAL A 125 -15.37 -39.15 -22.35
C VAL A 125 -14.50 -37.90 -22.31
N GLU A 126 -15.09 -36.75 -22.48
CA GLU A 126 -14.39 -35.46 -22.35
C GLU A 126 -15.19 -34.51 -21.49
N HIS A 127 -14.52 -33.80 -20.60
CA HIS A 127 -15.12 -32.80 -19.73
C HIS A 127 -14.54 -31.41 -20.00
N LEU A 128 -15.42 -30.42 -20.12
CA LEU A 128 -15.05 -29.01 -20.17
C LEU A 128 -15.06 -28.44 -18.75
N PHE A 129 -13.93 -27.90 -18.32
CA PHE A 129 -13.74 -27.24 -17.02
C PHE A 129 -13.82 -25.73 -17.21
N GLU A 130 -14.80 -25.12 -16.61
CA GLU A 130 -15.03 -23.67 -16.65
C GLU A 130 -14.58 -23.04 -15.34
N TYR A 131 -13.98 -21.86 -15.40
CA TYR A 131 -13.38 -21.17 -14.25
C TYR A 131 -13.90 -19.76 -14.11
N VAL A 132 -14.01 -19.29 -12.88
CA VAL A 132 -14.35 -17.91 -12.51
C VAL A 132 -13.24 -17.29 -11.68
N THR A 133 -13.07 -15.97 -11.82
CA THR A 133 -12.13 -15.22 -10.99
C THR A 133 -12.73 -14.97 -9.61
N GLY A 134 -11.97 -15.20 -8.57
CA GLY A 134 -12.35 -14.94 -7.19
C GLY A 134 -11.16 -14.53 -6.33
N SER A 135 -11.44 -14.12 -5.11
CA SER A 135 -10.44 -13.66 -4.13
C SER A 135 -9.59 -14.81 -3.60
N LEU A 136 -8.27 -14.61 -3.47
CA LEU A 136 -7.35 -15.55 -2.86
C LEU A 136 -7.03 -15.13 -1.43
N THR A 137 -7.34 -16.00 -0.48
CA THR A 137 -7.05 -15.85 0.96
C THR A 137 -5.71 -16.48 1.33
N ASP A 138 -5.15 -16.08 2.48
CA ASP A 138 -3.90 -16.64 3.05
C ASP A 138 -2.67 -16.56 2.12
N VAL A 139 -2.66 -15.62 1.19
CA VAL A 139 -1.49 -15.26 0.39
C VAL A 139 -0.67 -14.25 1.16
N THR A 140 0.63 -14.51 1.33
CA THR A 140 1.51 -13.70 2.17
C THR A 140 2.54 -12.97 1.33
N PHE A 141 2.76 -11.71 1.65
CA PHE A 141 3.72 -10.82 1.00
C PHE A 141 4.68 -10.22 2.02
N ASP A 142 5.94 -10.10 1.64
CA ASP A 142 6.93 -9.30 2.32
C ASP A 142 7.09 -7.96 1.60
N VAL A 143 7.10 -6.87 2.37
CA VAL A 143 7.27 -5.49 1.90
C VAL A 143 8.68 -5.03 2.25
N PHE A 144 9.37 -4.42 1.29
CA PHE A 144 10.74 -3.93 1.42
C PHE A 144 10.83 -2.48 0.94
N ALA A 145 11.76 -1.72 1.51
CA ALA A 145 12.12 -0.40 0.99
C ALA A 145 12.90 -0.55 -0.34
N ALA A 146 12.46 0.15 -1.40
CA ALA A 146 13.14 0.14 -2.70
C ALA A 146 14.26 1.20 -2.80
N GLU A 147 14.34 2.10 -1.85
CA GLU A 147 15.33 3.16 -1.69
C GLU A 147 15.52 3.47 -0.20
N ASP A 148 16.52 4.26 0.16
CA ASP A 148 16.61 4.81 1.52
C ASP A 148 15.44 5.76 1.76
N ILE A 149 14.55 5.42 2.70
CA ILE A 149 13.37 6.23 3.04
C ILE A 149 13.73 7.16 4.19
N LYS A 150 13.89 8.44 3.85
CA LYS A 150 14.39 9.48 4.73
C LYS A 150 13.28 10.18 5.48
N ALA A 151 13.61 10.66 6.70
CA ALA A 151 12.74 11.57 7.42
C ALA A 151 12.64 12.91 6.67
N ALA A 152 11.43 13.49 6.63
CA ALA A 152 11.17 14.73 5.90
C ALA A 152 11.90 15.95 6.50
N ASP A 153 12.22 15.92 7.79
CA ASP A 153 12.97 16.99 8.51
C ASP A 153 14.45 17.10 8.10
N GLY A 154 14.96 16.11 7.36
CA GLY A 154 16.34 16.08 6.84
C GLY A 154 17.44 15.93 7.89
N VAL A 155 17.11 15.68 9.18
CA VAL A 155 18.07 15.53 10.28
C VAL A 155 17.86 14.27 11.10
N SER A 156 16.64 13.76 11.18
CA SER A 156 16.32 12.50 11.86
C SER A 156 16.90 11.31 11.08
N GLU A 157 17.04 10.18 11.75
CA GLU A 157 17.47 8.94 11.11
C GLU A 157 16.49 8.51 10.02
N ASP A 158 17.00 7.84 9.00
CA ASP A 158 16.18 7.28 7.94
C ASP A 158 15.20 6.25 8.53
N TYR A 159 13.98 6.21 8.04
CA TYR A 159 12.98 5.22 8.48
C TYR A 159 13.39 3.81 8.07
N PHE A 160 13.90 3.65 6.84
CA PHE A 160 14.36 2.35 6.30
C PHE A 160 15.52 2.57 5.33
N LYS A 161 16.40 1.55 5.26
CA LYS A 161 17.45 1.47 4.26
C LYS A 161 16.97 0.69 3.04
N THR A 162 17.60 0.92 1.90
CA THR A 162 17.37 0.13 0.68
C THR A 162 17.46 -1.36 0.97
N ASP A 163 16.49 -2.14 0.47
CA ASP A 163 16.32 -3.58 0.67
C ASP A 163 16.00 -4.02 2.11
N GLU A 164 15.77 -3.09 3.02
CA GLU A 164 15.32 -3.41 4.37
C GLU A 164 13.86 -3.88 4.34
N LYS A 165 13.58 -4.97 5.08
CA LYS A 165 12.21 -5.49 5.23
C LYS A 165 11.41 -4.60 6.16
N VAL A 166 10.36 -4.00 5.61
CA VAL A 166 9.42 -3.11 6.33
C VAL A 166 8.39 -3.92 7.12
N GLY A 167 7.91 -5.01 6.53
CA GLY A 167 6.92 -5.86 7.19
C GLY A 167 6.39 -6.99 6.32
N THR A 168 5.39 -7.70 6.86
CA THR A 168 4.71 -8.80 6.18
C THR A 168 3.20 -8.57 6.26
N ILE A 169 2.49 -8.79 5.15
CA ILE A 169 1.03 -8.71 5.06
C ILE A 169 0.48 -10.01 4.47
N THR A 170 -0.75 -10.35 4.86
CA THR A 170 -1.43 -11.57 4.38
C THR A 170 -2.85 -11.22 3.98
N THR A 171 -3.35 -11.80 2.89
CA THR A 171 -4.70 -11.56 2.42
C THR A 171 -5.74 -12.13 3.38
N ASP A 172 -6.75 -11.32 3.66
CA ASP A 172 -7.92 -11.66 4.46
C ASP A 172 -8.94 -12.53 3.69
N SER A 173 -10.13 -12.73 4.28
CA SER A 173 -11.25 -13.47 3.66
C SER A 173 -11.79 -12.84 2.36
N ASN A 174 -11.49 -11.58 2.10
CA ASN A 174 -11.85 -10.87 0.87
C ASN A 174 -10.73 -10.86 -0.17
N GLY A 175 -9.59 -11.48 0.15
CA GLY A 175 -8.39 -11.47 -0.69
C GLY A 175 -7.63 -10.14 -0.64
N ILE A 176 -7.78 -9.37 0.44
CA ILE A 176 -7.15 -8.05 0.61
C ILE A 176 -5.99 -8.17 1.60
N ALA A 177 -4.80 -7.77 1.19
CA ALA A 177 -3.66 -7.53 2.06
C ALA A 177 -3.36 -6.03 2.07
N GLN A 178 -3.18 -5.45 3.26
CA GLN A 178 -2.89 -4.01 3.38
C GLN A 178 -1.83 -3.71 4.43
N MET A 179 -1.14 -2.58 4.23
CA MET A 179 -0.22 -1.98 5.19
C MET A 179 -0.43 -0.47 5.17
N ASP A 180 -0.76 0.09 6.31
CA ASP A 180 -1.00 1.51 6.51
C ASP A 180 0.18 2.20 7.23
N ASN A 181 0.10 3.52 7.34
CA ASN A 181 1.10 4.35 8.04
C ASN A 181 2.55 4.16 7.53
N LEU A 182 2.72 3.78 6.26
CA LEU A 182 4.03 3.73 5.64
C LEU A 182 4.59 5.15 5.48
N PRO A 183 5.87 5.41 5.80
CA PRO A 183 6.51 6.66 5.40
C PRO A 183 6.43 6.86 3.88
N ALA A 184 6.34 8.13 3.44
CA ALA A 184 6.34 8.42 2.01
C ALA A 184 7.67 7.99 1.36
N GLY A 185 7.59 7.21 0.27
CA GLY A 185 8.78 6.67 -0.41
C GLY A 185 8.43 5.55 -1.38
N LYS A 186 9.45 4.87 -1.91
CA LYS A 186 9.29 3.74 -2.83
C LYS A 186 9.56 2.43 -2.14
N TYR A 187 8.72 1.46 -2.46
CA TYR A 187 8.76 0.11 -1.90
C TYR A 187 8.77 -0.93 -3.01
N TYR A 188 9.08 -2.18 -2.65
CA TYR A 188 8.75 -3.32 -3.48
C TYR A 188 8.17 -4.44 -2.62
N VAL A 189 7.31 -5.23 -3.24
CA VAL A 189 6.57 -6.31 -2.57
C VAL A 189 6.87 -7.63 -3.27
N LYS A 190 7.14 -8.67 -2.48
CA LYS A 190 7.33 -10.04 -2.95
C LYS A 190 6.29 -10.95 -2.35
N GLU A 191 5.63 -11.75 -3.18
CA GLU A 191 4.83 -12.87 -2.69
C GLU A 191 5.75 -13.96 -2.16
N VAL A 192 5.60 -14.34 -0.89
CA VAL A 192 6.42 -15.36 -0.22
C VAL A 192 5.65 -16.64 0.06
N LYS A 193 4.32 -16.58 0.04
CA LYS A 193 3.43 -17.74 0.18
C LYS A 193 2.17 -17.52 -0.67
N THR A 194 1.85 -18.48 -1.51
CA THR A 194 0.60 -18.48 -2.29
C THR A 194 -0.47 -19.39 -1.68
N ALA A 195 -1.71 -19.28 -2.16
CA ALA A 195 -2.78 -20.18 -1.83
C ALA A 195 -2.57 -21.57 -2.46
N HIS A 196 -3.14 -22.60 -1.85
CA HIS A 196 -3.02 -23.97 -2.36
C HIS A 196 -3.60 -24.11 -3.78
N GLY A 197 -2.86 -24.77 -4.66
CA GLY A 197 -3.26 -24.96 -6.07
C GLY A 197 -2.91 -23.81 -7.02
N TYR A 198 -2.18 -22.81 -6.55
CA TYR A 198 -1.71 -21.68 -7.36
C TYR A 198 -0.18 -21.66 -7.47
N VAL A 199 0.29 -20.97 -8.50
CA VAL A 199 1.72 -20.75 -8.74
C VAL A 199 2.15 -19.51 -7.97
N LEU A 200 3.22 -19.61 -7.18
CA LEU A 200 3.82 -18.49 -6.48
C LEU A 200 4.39 -17.50 -7.51
N ASP A 201 4.01 -16.22 -7.41
CA ASP A 201 4.59 -15.12 -8.15
C ASP A 201 5.59 -14.37 -7.25
N GLY A 202 6.81 -14.87 -7.19
CA GLY A 202 7.87 -14.32 -6.33
C GLY A 202 8.65 -13.15 -6.92
N GLU A 203 8.28 -12.68 -8.12
CA GLU A 203 8.90 -11.50 -8.73
C GLU A 203 8.54 -10.23 -7.97
N PRO A 204 9.52 -9.34 -7.71
CA PRO A 204 9.26 -8.11 -6.98
C PRO A 204 8.38 -7.16 -7.80
N ARG A 205 7.36 -6.59 -7.17
CA ARG A 205 6.51 -5.53 -7.73
C ARG A 205 6.75 -4.23 -7.00
N TYR A 206 7.08 -3.19 -7.75
CA TYR A 206 7.40 -1.86 -7.22
C TYR A 206 6.15 -1.04 -6.93
N VAL A 207 6.17 -0.36 -5.81
CA VAL A 207 5.07 0.46 -5.27
C VAL A 207 5.62 1.86 -5.01
N ASP A 208 5.02 2.87 -5.61
CA ASP A 208 5.40 4.27 -5.43
C ASP A 208 4.39 4.98 -4.52
N LEU A 209 4.82 5.24 -3.28
CA LEU A 209 4.12 6.02 -2.26
C LEU A 209 4.88 7.32 -1.96
N SER A 210 5.66 7.83 -2.92
CA SER A 210 6.42 9.06 -2.76
C SER A 210 5.50 10.26 -2.51
N TYR A 211 6.01 11.24 -1.75
CA TYR A 211 5.33 12.53 -1.52
C TYR A 211 4.75 13.12 -2.80
N ARG A 212 3.51 13.55 -2.77
CA ARG A 212 2.80 14.12 -3.94
C ARG A 212 2.65 15.63 -3.83
N ASP A 213 1.96 16.09 -2.79
CA ASP A 213 1.68 17.49 -2.53
C ASP A 213 1.29 17.71 -1.06
N GLN A 214 1.14 18.97 -0.67
CA GLN A 214 0.82 19.39 0.69
C GLN A 214 -0.63 19.15 1.11
N ASP A 215 -1.50 18.70 0.20
CA ASP A 215 -2.94 18.54 0.42
C ASP A 215 -3.35 17.05 0.38
N THR A 216 -2.41 16.13 0.15
CA THR A 216 -2.63 14.68 0.09
C THR A 216 -2.13 13.98 1.37
N PRO A 217 -2.99 13.79 2.41
CA PRO A 217 -2.57 13.23 3.69
C PRO A 217 -2.28 11.73 3.64
N VAL A 218 -2.94 10.99 2.72
CA VAL A 218 -2.73 9.55 2.52
C VAL A 218 -2.46 9.26 1.05
N ILE A 219 -1.27 8.75 0.77
CA ILE A 219 -0.85 8.34 -0.56
C ILE A 219 -1.19 6.87 -0.71
N THR A 220 -2.17 6.55 -1.56
CA THR A 220 -2.68 5.19 -1.69
C THR A 220 -2.15 4.52 -2.95
N TYR A 221 -1.69 3.26 -2.80
CA TYR A 221 -1.50 2.29 -3.86
C TYR A 221 -2.51 1.17 -3.68
N ASP A 222 -3.39 0.96 -4.66
CA ASP A 222 -4.45 -0.04 -4.64
C ASP A 222 -4.48 -0.76 -6.00
N GLU A 223 -4.06 -2.02 -6.02
CA GLU A 223 -3.88 -2.79 -7.24
C GLU A 223 -4.44 -4.22 -7.12
N LYS A 224 -4.85 -4.76 -8.28
CA LYS A 224 -5.31 -6.15 -8.41
C LYS A 224 -4.19 -7.03 -8.95
N TRP A 225 -3.79 -8.04 -8.17
CA TRP A 225 -2.77 -9.01 -8.54
C TRP A 225 -3.39 -10.40 -8.66
N GLN A 226 -3.04 -11.13 -9.70
CA GLN A 226 -3.62 -12.43 -10.01
C GLN A 226 -2.55 -13.51 -10.03
N ASN A 227 -2.83 -14.66 -9.36
CA ASN A 227 -2.01 -15.86 -9.49
C ASN A 227 -2.61 -16.83 -10.52
N ALA A 228 -1.70 -17.46 -11.28
CA ALA A 228 -2.07 -18.53 -12.17
C ALA A 228 -2.35 -19.83 -11.38
N ARG A 229 -3.36 -20.60 -11.81
CA ARG A 229 -3.58 -21.95 -11.30
C ARG A 229 -2.37 -22.84 -11.61
N GLN A 230 -2.06 -23.77 -10.71
CA GLN A 230 -1.23 -24.90 -11.06
C GLN A 230 -1.90 -25.75 -12.14
N LYS A 231 -1.13 -26.11 -13.17
CA LYS A 231 -1.55 -27.01 -14.25
C LYS A 231 -0.74 -28.29 -14.17
N VAL A 232 -1.43 -29.43 -14.34
CA VAL A 232 -0.80 -30.75 -14.34
C VAL A 232 -0.85 -31.32 -15.74
N LYS A 233 0.26 -31.91 -16.19
CA LYS A 233 0.33 -32.68 -17.40
C LYS A 233 0.59 -34.13 -17.05
N VAL A 234 -0.34 -35.02 -17.43
CA VAL A 234 -0.17 -36.46 -17.26
C VAL A 234 0.27 -37.06 -18.61
N THR A 235 1.37 -37.80 -18.58
CA THR A 235 1.88 -38.60 -19.73
C THR A 235 2.00 -40.04 -19.29
N VAL A 236 1.33 -40.95 -20.00
CA VAL A 236 1.38 -42.37 -19.75
C VAL A 236 2.20 -43.05 -20.88
N LEU A 237 3.24 -43.77 -20.50
CA LEU A 237 4.03 -44.54 -21.42
C LEU A 237 3.94 -46.02 -21.05
N LYS A 238 3.37 -46.84 -21.92
CA LYS A 238 3.29 -48.30 -21.74
C LYS A 238 4.52 -48.94 -22.30
N LYS A 239 5.20 -49.80 -21.50
CA LYS A 239 6.36 -50.57 -21.90
C LYS A 239 6.18 -52.04 -21.59
N GLU A 240 6.82 -52.88 -22.37
CA GLU A 240 6.98 -54.32 -22.11
C GLU A 240 7.93 -54.52 -20.90
N LYS A 241 7.59 -55.43 -19.99
CA LYS A 241 8.25 -55.58 -18.70
C LYS A 241 9.75 -55.87 -18.79
N ASP A 242 10.16 -56.70 -19.72
CA ASP A 242 11.52 -57.24 -19.74
C ASP A 242 12.42 -56.63 -20.85
N THR A 243 11.87 -55.87 -21.77
CA THR A 243 12.61 -55.35 -22.95
C THR A 243 12.60 -53.81 -23.03
N ASP A 244 11.89 -53.13 -22.16
CA ASP A 244 11.68 -51.68 -22.22
C ASP A 244 11.04 -51.15 -23.53
N ARG A 245 10.63 -52.09 -24.42
CA ARG A 245 10.00 -51.76 -25.69
C ARG A 245 8.66 -51.05 -25.47
N VAL A 246 8.44 -49.92 -26.12
CA VAL A 246 7.17 -49.19 -26.09
C VAL A 246 6.07 -50.01 -26.74
N LEU A 247 4.94 -50.18 -26.04
CA LEU A 247 3.77 -50.89 -26.49
C LEU A 247 2.71 -49.92 -26.96
N ALA A 248 2.34 -50.01 -28.24
CA ALA A 248 1.25 -49.21 -28.84
C ALA A 248 -0.10 -49.86 -28.60
N GLY A 249 -1.19 -49.08 -28.73
CA GLY A 249 -2.57 -49.55 -28.66
C GLY A 249 -3.12 -49.74 -27.24
N GLY A 250 -2.39 -49.32 -26.20
CA GLY A 250 -2.91 -49.31 -24.83
C GLY A 250 -4.00 -48.27 -24.64
N VAL A 251 -5.13 -48.64 -24.03
CA VAL A 251 -6.19 -47.71 -23.62
C VAL A 251 -6.10 -47.45 -22.13
N PHE A 252 -6.12 -46.19 -21.74
CA PHE A 252 -6.02 -45.77 -20.35
C PHE A 252 -7.22 -44.83 -20.01
N GLY A 253 -7.75 -45.02 -18.81
CA GLY A 253 -8.73 -44.07 -18.22
C GLY A 253 -8.11 -43.31 -17.08
N LEU A 254 -8.38 -42.01 -17.01
CA LEU A 254 -8.09 -41.16 -15.87
C LEU A 254 -9.38 -40.98 -15.06
N TYR A 255 -9.32 -41.32 -13.79
CA TYR A 255 -10.47 -41.25 -12.89
C TYR A 255 -10.22 -40.28 -11.72
N THR A 256 -11.28 -39.71 -11.18
CA THR A 256 -11.22 -38.91 -9.94
C THR A 256 -10.95 -39.83 -8.76
N SER A 257 -9.92 -39.50 -7.94
CA SER A 257 -9.65 -40.24 -6.69
C SER A 257 -10.52 -39.79 -5.53
N GLU A 258 -11.11 -38.59 -5.66
CA GLU A 258 -12.01 -37.96 -4.68
C GLU A 258 -13.04 -37.08 -5.40
N ASN A 259 -14.02 -36.58 -4.69
CA ASN A 259 -15.00 -35.65 -5.24
C ASN A 259 -14.32 -34.32 -5.62
N ILE A 260 -14.49 -33.87 -6.87
CA ILE A 260 -14.04 -32.55 -7.29
C ILE A 260 -15.15 -31.55 -6.96
N LYS A 261 -14.78 -30.50 -6.20
CA LYS A 261 -15.71 -29.46 -5.74
C LYS A 261 -15.34 -28.10 -6.28
N ASN A 262 -16.35 -27.23 -6.42
CA ASN A 262 -16.14 -25.82 -6.71
C ASN A 262 -15.76 -25.03 -5.43
N ALA A 263 -15.52 -23.72 -5.55
CA ALA A 263 -15.19 -22.83 -4.42
C ALA A 263 -16.30 -22.73 -3.35
N LYS A 264 -17.56 -23.07 -3.72
CA LYS A 264 -18.71 -23.10 -2.78
C LYS A 264 -18.84 -24.43 -2.05
N GLY A 265 -17.99 -25.45 -2.37
CA GLY A 265 -18.05 -26.78 -1.82
C GLY A 265 -19.06 -27.71 -2.51
N GLU A 266 -19.68 -27.27 -3.60
CA GLU A 266 -20.60 -28.08 -4.39
C GLU A 266 -19.81 -29.14 -5.17
N VAL A 267 -20.27 -30.39 -5.15
CA VAL A 267 -19.64 -31.50 -5.88
C VAL A 267 -19.94 -31.34 -7.36
N LEU A 268 -18.90 -31.17 -8.17
CA LEU A 268 -18.97 -31.07 -9.62
C LEU A 268 -18.74 -32.40 -10.31
N LEU A 269 -17.86 -33.24 -9.74
CA LEU A 269 -17.64 -34.62 -10.18
C LEU A 269 -17.49 -35.52 -8.96
N GLU A 270 -18.18 -36.65 -8.99
CA GLU A 270 -18.08 -37.68 -7.97
C GLU A 270 -16.75 -38.43 -8.05
N LYS A 271 -16.36 -39.02 -6.93
CA LYS A 271 -15.23 -39.96 -6.87
C LYS A 271 -15.46 -41.13 -7.83
N ASP A 272 -14.36 -41.66 -8.39
CA ASP A 272 -14.32 -42.80 -9.33
C ASP A 272 -15.03 -42.53 -10.67
N LEU A 273 -15.30 -41.23 -10.99
CA LEU A 273 -15.80 -40.84 -12.29
C LEU A 273 -14.66 -40.75 -13.31
N SER A 274 -14.89 -41.30 -14.50
CA SER A 274 -13.94 -41.18 -15.63
C SER A 274 -13.86 -39.75 -16.14
N LEU A 275 -12.66 -39.16 -16.12
CA LEU A 275 -12.40 -37.83 -16.66
C LEU A 275 -12.14 -37.87 -18.16
N ILE A 276 -11.43 -38.93 -18.61
CA ILE A 276 -11.05 -39.10 -20.02
C ILE A 276 -10.58 -40.53 -20.28
N HIS A 277 -10.86 -41.05 -21.48
CA HIS A 277 -10.23 -42.25 -22.02
C HIS A 277 -9.22 -41.84 -23.09
N ILE A 278 -7.97 -42.33 -22.93
CA ILE A 278 -6.88 -42.00 -23.83
C ILE A 278 -6.53 -43.27 -24.63
N SER A 279 -6.68 -43.20 -25.95
CA SER A 279 -6.08 -44.15 -26.90
C SER A 279 -4.86 -43.49 -27.53
N GLU A 280 -3.73 -44.21 -27.58
CA GLU A 280 -2.43 -43.71 -28.03
C GLU A 280 -2.39 -42.95 -29.36
N PRO A 281 -1.42 -42.04 -29.55
CA PRO A 281 -0.58 -41.32 -28.57
C PRO A 281 -1.15 -39.91 -28.35
N THR A 282 -1.98 -39.75 -27.33
CA THR A 282 -2.58 -38.45 -27.04
C THR A 282 -1.84 -37.76 -25.90
N ARG A 283 -1.36 -36.53 -26.16
CA ARG A 283 -0.85 -35.64 -25.10
C ARG A 283 -2.05 -34.92 -24.50
N LEU A 284 -2.32 -35.11 -23.21
CA LEU A 284 -3.26 -34.33 -22.44
C LEU A 284 -2.62 -33.04 -21.89
N GLN A 285 -3.27 -31.90 -22.15
CA GLN A 285 -3.05 -30.67 -21.41
C GLN A 285 -4.33 -30.37 -20.62
N LEU A 286 -4.26 -30.51 -19.33
CA LEU A 286 -5.29 -30.04 -18.40
C LEU A 286 -4.90 -28.70 -17.80
#